data_be94d442b2784f96b13fad5a6e9a0f87
#
_entry.id   be94d442b2784f96b13fad5a6e9a0f87
#
_cell.length_a   1.000
_cell.length_b   1.000
_cell.length_c   1.000
_cell.angle_alpha   90.00
_cell.angle_beta   90.00
_cell.angle_gamma   90.00
#
_symmetry.space_group_name_H-M   'P 1'
#
loop_
_entity.id
_entity.type
_entity.pdbx_description
1 polymer ?
#
loop_
_entity_poly.entity_id
_entity_poly.type
_entity_poly.pdbx_seq_one_letter_code
_entity_poly.pdbx_strand_id
1 'polypeptide(L)'
;MGKAEILHQIKVAEEQVRAMTREAEEKRKQLQAEGKRRALEKVEAADAALRKQTDSVIAESQARVEVRKKAMLEEGRRKAEALAAGARSRSGKAKEFVLTEFESAIDA
;
A
#
# COMPACT_ATOMS: atom_id res chain seq x y z
N MET A 1 -42.68 39.70 53.36
CA MET A 1 -41.51 39.85 52.52
C MET A 1 -41.56 41.13 51.74
N GLY A 2 -40.57 41.94 51.89
CA GLY A 2 -40.49 43.24 51.22
C GLY A 2 -40.08 43.09 49.75
N LYS A 3 -40.39 44.12 48.98
CA LYS A 3 -39.97 44.21 47.57
C LYS A 3 -38.47 44.07 47.34
N ALA A 4 -37.67 44.60 48.31
CA ALA A 4 -36.21 44.55 48.25
C ALA A 4 -35.67 43.08 48.29
N GLU A 5 -36.27 42.22 49.09
CA GLU A 5 -35.92 40.84 49.22
C GLU A 5 -36.25 40.07 47.96
N ILE A 6 -37.43 40.33 47.37
CA ILE A 6 -37.87 39.71 46.11
C ILE A 6 -36.93 40.13 44.98
N LEU A 7 -36.57 41.40 44.86
CA LEU A 7 -35.64 41.93 43.88
C LEU A 7 -34.24 41.28 44.03
N HIS A 8 -33.77 41.10 45.26
CA HIS A 8 -32.52 40.47 45.57
C HIS A 8 -32.52 38.99 45.09
N GLN A 9 -33.60 38.27 45.40
CA GLN A 9 -33.73 36.88 44.97
C GLN A 9 -33.76 36.76 43.46
N ILE A 10 -34.42 37.67 42.74
CA ILE A 10 -34.43 37.71 41.27
C ILE A 10 -33.04 37.97 40.74
N LYS A 11 -32.28 38.90 41.29
CA LYS A 11 -30.89 39.18 40.90
C LYS A 11 -29.98 37.99 41.10
N VAL A 12 -30.10 37.30 42.23
CA VAL A 12 -29.34 36.09 42.52
C VAL A 12 -29.65 34.99 41.49
N ALA A 13 -30.94 34.80 41.22
CA ALA A 13 -31.36 33.82 40.21
C ALA A 13 -30.85 34.16 38.80
N GLU A 14 -30.89 35.43 38.41
CA GLU A 14 -30.36 35.89 37.13
C GLU A 14 -28.85 35.66 37.01
N GLU A 15 -28.10 35.94 38.08
CA GLU A 15 -26.65 35.69 38.13
C GLU A 15 -26.33 34.19 38.03
N GLN A 16 -27.12 33.35 38.73
CA GLN A 16 -26.97 31.89 38.61
C GLN A 16 -27.21 31.41 37.19
N VAL A 17 -28.23 31.92 36.51
CA VAL A 17 -28.52 31.60 35.11
C VAL A 17 -27.37 32.03 34.21
N ARG A 18 -26.85 33.25 34.41
CA ARG A 18 -25.70 33.73 33.64
C ARG A 18 -24.46 32.88 33.87
N ALA A 19 -24.18 32.50 35.10
CA ALA A 19 -23.05 31.63 35.44
C ALA A 19 -23.21 30.25 34.81
N MET A 20 -24.39 29.66 34.86
CA MET A 20 -24.70 28.38 34.22
C MET A 20 -24.56 28.46 32.71
N THR A 21 -25.01 29.54 32.09
CA THR A 21 -24.89 29.78 30.67
C THR A 21 -23.42 29.88 30.23
N ARG A 22 -22.62 30.64 30.98
CA ARG A 22 -21.17 30.76 30.74
C ARG A 22 -20.46 29.43 30.89
N GLU A 23 -20.79 28.68 31.91
CA GLU A 23 -20.23 27.36 32.17
C GLU A 23 -20.60 26.38 31.06
N ALA A 24 -21.86 26.36 30.63
CA ALA A 24 -22.33 25.55 29.54
C ALA A 24 -21.64 25.90 28.20
N GLU A 25 -21.46 27.21 27.94
CA GLU A 25 -20.77 27.68 26.75
C GLU A 25 -19.28 27.28 26.76
N GLU A 26 -18.63 27.36 27.91
CA GLU A 26 -17.25 26.94 28.07
C GLU A 26 -17.11 25.43 27.86
N LYS A 27 -17.99 24.62 28.41
CA LYS A 27 -18.02 23.18 28.20
C LYS A 27 -18.25 22.84 26.73
N ARG A 28 -19.14 23.57 26.05
CA ARG A 28 -19.39 23.41 24.63
C ARG A 28 -18.11 23.61 23.83
N LYS A 29 -17.37 24.69 24.10
CA LYS A 29 -16.09 24.99 23.44
C LYS A 29 -15.05 23.91 23.69
N GLN A 30 -14.94 23.46 24.93
CA GLN A 30 -13.99 22.39 25.30
C GLN A 30 -14.34 21.08 24.62
N LEU A 31 -15.60 20.68 24.58
CA LEU A 31 -16.05 19.47 23.90
C LEU A 31 -15.83 19.55 22.40
N GLN A 32 -16.06 20.70 21.81
CA GLN A 32 -15.82 20.92 20.39
C GLN A 32 -14.33 20.83 20.04
N ALA A 33 -13.47 21.46 20.85
CA ALA A 33 -12.02 21.40 20.69
C ALA A 33 -11.51 19.96 20.86
N GLU A 34 -11.98 19.26 21.89
CA GLU A 34 -11.63 17.86 22.14
C GLU A 34 -12.08 16.93 21.02
N GLY A 35 -13.30 17.15 20.52
CA GLY A 35 -13.82 16.40 19.37
C GLY A 35 -12.99 16.58 18.11
N LYS A 36 -12.59 17.82 17.81
CA LYS A 36 -11.70 18.10 16.67
C LYS A 36 -10.34 17.45 16.84
N ARG A 37 -9.76 17.52 18.02
CA ARG A 37 -8.47 16.90 18.34
C ARG A 37 -8.52 15.39 18.14
N ARG A 38 -9.56 14.73 18.67
CA ARG A 38 -9.75 13.28 18.54
C ARG A 38 -9.97 12.88 17.09
N ALA A 39 -10.76 13.66 16.35
CA ALA A 39 -10.99 13.39 14.93
C ALA A 39 -9.69 13.49 14.13
N LEU A 40 -8.88 14.51 14.38
CA LEU A 40 -7.60 14.69 13.73
C LEU A 40 -6.63 13.54 14.05
N GLU A 41 -6.55 13.14 15.33
CA GLU A 41 -5.73 11.99 15.74
C GLU A 41 -6.14 10.70 15.04
N LYS A 42 -7.45 10.46 14.91
CA LYS A 42 -7.96 9.28 14.20
C LYS A 42 -7.61 9.30 12.70
N VAL A 43 -7.75 10.45 12.07
CA VAL A 43 -7.38 10.62 10.66
C VAL A 43 -5.88 10.39 10.47
N GLU A 44 -5.05 10.98 11.30
CA GLU A 44 -3.60 10.80 11.24
C GLU A 44 -3.18 9.34 11.47
N ALA A 45 -3.81 8.67 12.44
CA ALA A 45 -3.56 7.26 12.71
C ALA A 45 -3.99 6.37 11.53
N ALA A 46 -5.15 6.66 10.94
CA ALA A 46 -5.63 5.94 9.76
C ALA A 46 -4.71 6.15 8.56
N ASP A 47 -4.26 7.38 8.32
CA ASP A 47 -3.31 7.68 7.25
C ASP A 47 -1.98 6.95 7.44
N ALA A 48 -1.45 6.95 8.66
CA ALA A 48 -0.22 6.25 8.98
C ALA A 48 -0.35 4.73 8.76
N ALA A 49 -1.46 4.14 9.19
CA ALA A 49 -1.76 2.72 8.99
C ALA A 49 -1.91 2.39 7.50
N LEU A 50 -2.59 3.26 6.75
CA LEU A 50 -2.77 3.09 5.31
C LEU A 50 -1.45 3.16 4.55
N ARG A 51 -0.58 4.11 4.88
CA ARG A 51 0.76 4.22 4.29
C ARG A 51 1.60 2.98 4.56
N LYS A 52 1.57 2.50 5.80
CA LYS A 52 2.29 1.29 6.18
C LYS A 52 1.79 0.07 5.39
N GLN A 53 0.48 -0.07 5.25
CA GLN A 53 -0.12 -1.14 4.47
C GLN A 53 0.24 -1.02 2.98
N THR A 54 0.18 0.18 2.42
CA THR A 54 0.55 0.45 1.04
C THR A 54 2.01 0.09 0.79
N ASP A 55 2.92 0.54 1.65
CA ASP A 55 4.34 0.22 1.54
C ASP A 55 4.59 -1.29 1.62
N SER A 56 3.90 -1.98 2.51
CA SER A 56 3.98 -3.43 2.64
C SER A 56 3.50 -4.15 1.38
N VAL A 57 2.37 -3.74 0.82
CA VAL A 57 1.82 -4.31 -0.42
C VAL A 57 2.76 -4.07 -1.60
N ILE A 58 3.32 -2.88 -1.70
CA ILE A 58 4.31 -2.55 -2.75
C ILE A 58 5.55 -3.43 -2.60
N ALA A 59 6.11 -3.55 -1.40
CA ALA A 59 7.28 -4.38 -1.14
C ALA A 59 7.03 -5.85 -1.48
N GLU A 60 5.88 -6.40 -1.08
CA GLU A 60 5.49 -7.77 -1.41
C GLU A 60 5.31 -7.97 -2.93
N SER A 61 4.71 -7.01 -3.60
CA SER A 61 4.53 -7.05 -5.05
C SER A 61 5.86 -7.01 -5.78
N GLN A 62 6.78 -6.16 -5.34
CA GLN A 62 8.13 -6.09 -5.90
C GLN A 62 8.90 -7.39 -5.69
N ALA A 63 8.77 -8.01 -4.53
CA ALA A 63 9.39 -9.30 -4.24
C ALA A 63 8.85 -10.40 -5.17
N ARG A 64 7.53 -10.45 -5.37
CA ARG A 64 6.90 -11.41 -6.29
C ARG A 64 7.32 -11.18 -7.72
N VAL A 65 7.39 -9.94 -8.16
CA VAL A 65 7.86 -9.59 -9.51
C VAL A 65 9.31 -10.02 -9.72
N GLU A 66 10.17 -9.82 -8.73
CA GLU A 66 11.57 -10.22 -8.81
C GLU A 66 11.73 -11.75 -8.91
N VAL A 67 10.97 -12.50 -8.11
CA VAL A 67 10.95 -13.96 -8.19
C VAL A 67 10.48 -14.44 -9.55
N ARG A 68 9.41 -13.86 -10.08
CA ARG A 68 8.88 -14.20 -11.40
C ARG A 68 9.84 -13.85 -12.51
N LYS A 69 10.50 -12.70 -12.42
CA LYS A 69 11.53 -12.27 -13.37
C LYS A 69 12.68 -13.29 -13.43
N LYS A 70 13.19 -13.70 -12.28
CA LYS A 70 14.26 -14.72 -12.20
C LYS A 70 13.80 -16.05 -12.80
N ALA A 71 12.58 -16.49 -12.49
CA ALA A 71 12.03 -17.71 -13.06
C ALA A 71 11.89 -17.64 -14.57
N MET A 72 11.41 -16.52 -15.10
CA MET A 72 11.29 -16.31 -16.55
C MET A 72 12.64 -16.27 -17.25
N LEU A 73 13.64 -15.63 -16.66
CA LEU A 73 15.00 -15.59 -17.19
C LEU A 73 15.62 -16.99 -17.21
N GLU A 74 15.44 -17.78 -16.16
CA GLU A 74 15.93 -19.15 -16.09
C GLU A 74 15.25 -20.06 -17.11
N GLU A 75 13.95 -19.94 -17.28
CA GLU A 75 13.21 -20.68 -18.31
C GLU A 75 13.66 -20.27 -19.69
N GLY A 76 13.85 -18.98 -19.94
CA GLY A 76 14.39 -18.48 -21.21
C GLY A 76 15.79 -19.01 -21.50
N ARG A 77 16.66 -19.06 -20.50
CA ARG A 77 18.01 -19.64 -20.62
C ARG A 77 17.95 -21.10 -20.97
N ARG A 78 17.10 -21.90 -20.33
CA ARG A 78 16.93 -23.32 -20.64
C ARG A 78 16.44 -23.53 -22.08
N LYS A 79 15.47 -22.73 -22.51
CA LYS A 79 14.96 -22.81 -23.89
C LYS A 79 16.04 -22.44 -24.90
N ALA A 80 16.81 -21.40 -24.62
CA ALA A 80 17.93 -20.99 -25.48
C ALA A 80 19.01 -22.09 -25.57
N GLU A 81 19.37 -22.71 -24.44
CA GLU A 81 20.32 -23.84 -24.44
C GLU A 81 19.79 -25.04 -25.18
N ALA A 82 18.51 -25.37 -25.04
CA ALA A 82 17.90 -26.47 -25.77
C ALA A 82 17.89 -26.20 -27.28
N LEU A 83 17.59 -24.98 -27.70
CA LEU A 83 17.66 -24.59 -29.10
C LEU A 83 19.09 -24.66 -29.63
N ALA A 84 20.07 -24.18 -28.89
CA ALA A 84 21.47 -24.22 -29.26
C ALA A 84 21.98 -25.67 -29.38
N ALA A 85 21.61 -26.53 -28.42
CA ALA A 85 21.97 -27.94 -28.45
C ALA A 85 21.32 -28.67 -29.67
N GLY A 86 20.04 -28.40 -29.92
CA GLY A 86 19.35 -28.94 -31.10
C GLY A 86 19.94 -28.47 -32.40
N ALA A 87 20.31 -27.20 -32.52
CA ALA A 87 20.96 -26.63 -33.67
C ALA A 87 22.35 -27.28 -33.92
N ARG A 88 23.13 -27.46 -32.85
CA ARG A 88 24.44 -28.14 -32.92
C ARG A 88 24.31 -29.59 -33.41
N SER A 89 23.32 -30.33 -32.88
CA SER A 89 23.03 -31.70 -33.31
C SER A 89 22.64 -31.76 -34.79
N ARG A 90 21.76 -30.85 -35.22
CA ARG A 90 21.36 -30.75 -36.63
C ARG A 90 22.52 -30.35 -37.54
N SER A 91 23.35 -29.44 -37.10
CA SER A 91 24.55 -29.03 -37.84
C SER A 91 25.53 -30.21 -38.00
N GLY A 92 25.74 -31.00 -36.94
CA GLY A 92 26.55 -32.21 -37.00
C GLY A 92 26.04 -33.23 -37.98
N LYS A 93 24.73 -33.50 -37.94
CA LYS A 93 24.09 -34.43 -38.91
C LYS A 93 24.14 -33.92 -40.34
N ALA A 94 23.96 -32.64 -40.55
CA ALA A 94 24.07 -32.03 -41.86
C ALA A 94 25.48 -32.15 -42.42
N LYS A 95 26.51 -31.96 -41.61
CA LYS A 95 27.91 -32.15 -42.00
C LYS A 95 28.20 -33.61 -42.35
N GLU A 96 27.74 -34.55 -41.56
CA GLU A 96 27.88 -35.98 -41.85
C GLU A 96 27.20 -36.35 -43.15
N PHE A 97 26.00 -35.85 -43.39
CA PHE A 97 25.28 -36.10 -44.66
C PHE A 97 26.05 -35.59 -45.85
N VAL A 98 26.57 -34.36 -45.79
CA VAL A 98 27.37 -33.78 -46.87
C VAL A 98 28.65 -34.60 -47.14
N LEU A 99 29.34 -35.00 -46.07
CA LEU A 99 30.55 -35.82 -46.19
C LEU A 99 30.25 -37.19 -46.80
N THR A 100 29.18 -37.84 -46.37
CA THR A 100 28.75 -39.14 -46.91
C THR A 100 28.41 -39.04 -48.38
N GLU A 101 27.68 -38.02 -48.80
CA GLU A 101 27.33 -37.74 -50.16
C GLU A 101 28.59 -37.49 -51.04
N PHE A 102 29.52 -36.70 -50.47
CA PHE A 102 30.79 -36.41 -51.13
C PHE A 102 31.63 -37.66 -51.31
N GLU A 103 31.78 -38.48 -50.27
CA GLU A 103 32.52 -39.78 -50.38
C GLU A 103 31.88 -40.74 -51.36
N SER A 104 30.53 -40.81 -51.32
CA SER A 104 29.78 -41.64 -52.28
C SER A 104 29.99 -41.20 -53.72
N ALA A 105 30.06 -39.90 -53.98
CA ALA A 105 30.32 -39.36 -55.30
C ALA A 105 31.75 -39.62 -55.79
N ILE A 106 32.72 -39.66 -54.89
CA ILE A 106 34.10 -39.96 -55.20
C ILE A 106 34.30 -41.44 -55.53
N ASP A 107 33.63 -42.32 -54.76
CA ASP A 107 33.76 -43.81 -54.95
C ASP A 107 32.94 -44.34 -56.09
N ALA A 108 32.09 -43.52 -56.66
CA ALA A 108 31.30 -43.91 -57.81
C ALA A 108 32.13 -43.82 -59.15
#